data_5191a7c6aaecfc51cc037941c2a3a4fe
#
_entry.id   5191a7c6aaecfc51cc037941c2a3a4fe
#
_cell.length_a   1.000
_cell.length_b   1.000
_cell.length_c   1.000
_cell.angle_alpha   90.00
_cell.angle_beta   90.00
_cell.angle_gamma   90.00
#
_symmetry.space_group_name_H-M   'P 1'
#
loop_
_entity.id
_entity.type
_entity.pdbx_description
1 polymer ?
#
loop_
_entity_poly.entity_id
_entity_poly.type
_entity_poly.pdbx_seq_one_letter_code
_entity_poly.pdbx_strand_id
1 'polypeptide(L)'
;QISPDVKPIRELVGKRLLDSGRAEKAQEALDEMLMTLWRSGYVELEPKPIIKSESEIAAANETHMMPDGHQTTDDVSLPRPEFAYPTERAEFMSELRAINPLYGLFMVNQLGIADREEWIQAFESVLEMPMSVGPGIRVPKHDEMPPGNLQVERLDEQLLGLGLATQEELVGKQKDDDDDKKRSLFEEERVFVLTLSEKLRRLFDYEFPNVHDVRTNSVWCVGELLEFGHFNKYVTAKKLQKQEGMIFRHALRMVLLIDEFARICPPERDPDEWADELYDVADQLSDICKEVDRQTTEKMLEEAKRKEPND
;
A
#
# COMPACT_ATOMS: atom_id res chain seq x y z
N GLN A 1 8.71 4.07 -27.91
CA GLN A 1 7.63 3.08 -28.09
C GLN A 1 8.03 1.83 -27.31
N ILE A 2 7.34 1.52 -26.24
CA ILE A 2 7.63 0.32 -25.42
C ILE A 2 7.13 -0.89 -26.20
N SER A 3 8.02 -1.86 -26.46
CA SER A 3 7.64 -3.10 -27.14
C SER A 3 6.79 -3.95 -26.19
N PRO A 4 5.65 -4.51 -26.63
CA PRO A 4 4.84 -5.41 -25.81
C PRO A 4 5.47 -6.81 -25.62
N ASP A 5 6.60 -7.08 -26.26
CA ASP A 5 7.30 -8.37 -26.22
C ASP A 5 7.91 -8.62 -24.84
N VAL A 6 7.52 -9.71 -24.20
CA VAL A 6 8.00 -10.14 -22.87
C VAL A 6 9.38 -10.78 -22.93
N LYS A 7 9.82 -11.24 -24.10
CA LYS A 7 11.09 -11.93 -24.27
C LYS A 7 12.31 -11.14 -23.76
N PRO A 8 12.47 -9.82 -24.03
CA PRO A 8 13.59 -9.04 -23.49
C PRO A 8 13.62 -9.02 -21.96
N ILE A 9 12.46 -9.00 -21.32
CA ILE A 9 12.36 -9.03 -19.85
C ILE A 9 12.79 -10.42 -19.35
N ARG A 10 12.34 -11.50 -19.97
CA ARG A 10 12.75 -12.87 -19.63
C ARG A 10 14.25 -13.08 -19.79
N GLU A 11 14.85 -12.54 -20.84
CA GLU A 11 16.30 -12.58 -21.04
C GLU A 11 17.05 -11.80 -19.97
N LEU A 12 16.53 -10.64 -19.54
CA LEU A 12 17.11 -9.84 -18.47
C LEU A 12 17.07 -10.57 -17.14
N VAL A 13 15.94 -11.20 -16.80
CA VAL A 13 15.76 -12.03 -15.60
C VAL A 13 16.73 -13.20 -15.62
N GLY A 14 16.89 -13.89 -16.76
CA GLY A 14 17.82 -15.01 -16.91
C GLY A 14 19.30 -14.61 -16.77
N LYS A 15 19.67 -13.39 -17.15
CA LYS A 15 21.06 -12.87 -17.02
C LYS A 15 21.45 -12.53 -15.57
N ARG A 16 20.51 -12.34 -14.67
CA ARG A 16 20.76 -11.96 -13.27
C ARG A 16 21.21 -13.11 -12.40
N LEU A 17 21.03 -14.36 -12.84
CA LEU A 17 21.15 -15.53 -11.98
C LEU A 17 22.23 -16.48 -12.48
N LEU A 18 23.02 -16.91 -11.53
CA LEU A 18 24.20 -17.76 -11.78
C LEU A 18 23.89 -19.27 -11.67
N ASP A 19 22.67 -19.62 -11.21
CA ASP A 19 22.24 -20.97 -10.89
C ASP A 19 20.93 -21.29 -11.61
N SER A 20 20.85 -22.45 -12.26
CA SER A 20 19.67 -22.87 -13.07
C SER A 20 18.39 -22.92 -12.26
N GLY A 21 18.42 -23.42 -11.02
CA GLY A 21 17.25 -23.50 -10.18
C GLY A 21 16.72 -22.13 -9.71
N ARG A 22 17.59 -21.14 -9.60
CA ARG A 22 17.17 -19.75 -9.33
C ARG A 22 16.64 -19.06 -10.56
N ALA A 23 17.14 -19.41 -11.74
CA ALA A 23 16.64 -18.87 -12.98
C ALA A 23 15.21 -19.33 -13.28
N GLU A 24 14.88 -20.59 -13.02
CA GLU A 24 13.50 -21.11 -13.16
C GLU A 24 12.54 -20.40 -12.22
N LYS A 25 12.86 -20.30 -10.92
CA LYS A 25 12.04 -19.58 -9.93
C LYS A 25 11.83 -18.11 -10.28
N ALA A 26 12.82 -17.46 -10.88
CA ALA A 26 12.67 -16.07 -11.29
C ALA A 26 11.79 -15.92 -12.53
N GLN A 27 11.78 -16.90 -13.45
CA GLN A 27 10.84 -16.94 -14.56
C GLN A 27 9.41 -17.23 -14.07
N GLU A 28 9.23 -18.13 -13.12
CA GLU A 28 7.94 -18.38 -12.46
C GLU A 28 7.42 -17.12 -11.78
N ALA A 29 8.26 -16.43 -10.99
CA ALA A 29 7.88 -15.17 -10.35
C ALA A 29 7.50 -14.07 -11.37
N LEU A 30 8.16 -14.02 -12.55
CA LEU A 30 7.77 -13.11 -13.63
C LEU A 30 6.41 -13.50 -14.19
N ASP A 31 6.15 -14.80 -14.42
CA ASP A 31 4.85 -15.26 -14.93
C ASP A 31 3.73 -14.96 -13.93
N GLU A 32 3.95 -15.17 -12.63
CA GLU A 32 3.01 -14.81 -11.56
C GLU A 32 2.74 -13.30 -11.50
N MET A 33 3.77 -12.47 -11.65
CA MET A 33 3.62 -11.02 -11.71
C MET A 33 2.78 -10.59 -12.94
N LEU A 34 3.04 -11.14 -14.12
CA LEU A 34 2.25 -10.87 -15.32
C LEU A 34 0.79 -11.28 -15.14
N MET A 35 0.54 -12.44 -14.52
CA MET A 35 -0.81 -12.91 -14.20
C MET A 35 -1.52 -11.98 -13.20
N THR A 36 -0.81 -11.48 -12.20
CA THR A 36 -1.34 -10.51 -11.23
C THR A 36 -1.76 -9.22 -11.93
N LEU A 37 -0.90 -8.66 -12.77
CA LEU A 37 -1.20 -7.45 -13.55
C LEU A 37 -2.38 -7.65 -14.53
N TRP A 38 -2.47 -8.84 -15.14
CA TRP A 38 -3.58 -9.16 -16.03
C TRP A 38 -4.91 -9.30 -15.29
N ARG A 39 -4.94 -10.02 -14.14
CA ARG A 39 -6.15 -10.15 -13.32
C ARG A 39 -6.66 -8.80 -12.81
N SER A 40 -5.77 -7.90 -12.52
CA SER A 40 -6.08 -6.54 -12.06
C SER A 40 -6.41 -5.57 -13.21
N GLY A 41 -6.34 -6.03 -14.47
CA GLY A 41 -6.69 -5.23 -15.64
C GLY A 41 -5.67 -4.16 -16.03
N TYR A 42 -4.41 -4.29 -15.58
CA TYR A 42 -3.33 -3.38 -15.95
C TYR A 42 -2.63 -3.77 -17.25
N VAL A 43 -2.68 -5.05 -17.63
CA VAL A 43 -2.13 -5.55 -18.89
C VAL A 43 -3.08 -6.53 -19.54
N GLU A 44 -3.05 -6.59 -20.87
CA GLU A 44 -3.62 -7.68 -21.65
C GLU A 44 -2.49 -8.62 -22.06
N LEU A 45 -2.68 -9.93 -21.86
CA LEU A 45 -1.68 -10.95 -22.17
C LEU A 45 -2.03 -11.73 -23.44
N GLU A 46 -1.01 -12.03 -24.25
CA GLU A 46 -1.10 -12.97 -25.37
C GLU A 46 -0.03 -14.08 -25.21
N PRO A 47 -0.45 -15.37 -25.33
CA PRO A 47 -1.82 -15.86 -25.39
C PRO A 47 -2.63 -15.53 -24.14
N LYS A 48 -3.95 -15.34 -24.30
CA LYS A 48 -4.83 -15.07 -23.14
C LYS A 48 -4.79 -16.23 -22.16
N PRO A 49 -4.56 -15.97 -20.86
CA PRO A 49 -4.62 -17.00 -19.84
C PRO A 49 -6.01 -17.64 -19.78
N ILE A 50 -6.05 -18.95 -19.70
CA ILE A 50 -7.30 -19.70 -19.51
C ILE A 50 -7.54 -19.82 -18.02
N ILE A 51 -8.53 -19.10 -17.49
CA ILE A 51 -8.99 -19.29 -16.11
C ILE A 51 -9.86 -20.54 -16.11
N LYS A 52 -9.36 -21.64 -15.52
CA LYS A 52 -10.23 -22.77 -15.18
C LYS A 52 -11.11 -22.33 -14.01
N SER A 53 -12.41 -22.49 -14.15
CA SER A 53 -13.34 -22.26 -13.04
C SER A 53 -13.02 -23.21 -11.89
N GLU A 54 -13.31 -22.81 -10.64
CA GLU A 54 -13.11 -23.68 -9.45
C GLU A 54 -13.82 -25.03 -9.61
N SER A 55 -14.94 -25.08 -10.33
CA SER A 55 -15.66 -26.30 -10.66
C SER A 55 -14.90 -27.22 -11.62
N GLU A 56 -14.10 -26.67 -12.54
CA GLU A 56 -13.26 -27.45 -13.47
C GLU A 56 -11.99 -27.96 -12.78
N ILE A 57 -11.46 -27.20 -11.82
CA ILE A 57 -10.34 -27.63 -10.97
C ILE A 57 -10.78 -28.76 -10.03
N ALA A 58 -11.96 -28.65 -9.42
CA ALA A 58 -12.54 -29.69 -8.59
C ALA A 58 -12.83 -30.99 -9.39
N ALA A 59 -13.39 -30.85 -10.59
CA ALA A 59 -13.67 -32.03 -11.47
C ALA A 59 -12.38 -32.69 -11.99
N ALA A 60 -11.30 -31.92 -12.22
CA ALA A 60 -10.00 -32.47 -12.62
C ALA A 60 -9.36 -33.26 -11.46
N ASN A 61 -9.50 -32.78 -10.23
CA ASN A 61 -8.99 -33.45 -9.03
C ASN A 61 -9.77 -34.75 -8.67
N GLU A 62 -11.07 -34.81 -8.99
CA GLU A 62 -11.86 -36.02 -8.78
C GLU A 62 -11.55 -37.14 -9.80
N THR A 63 -11.07 -36.76 -10.97
CA THR A 63 -10.79 -37.74 -12.06
C THR A 63 -9.41 -38.39 -11.96
N HIS A 64 -8.52 -37.94 -11.08
CA HIS A 64 -7.14 -38.42 -10.93
C HIS A 64 -6.80 -38.98 -9.55
N MET A 65 -7.76 -39.69 -8.90
CA MET A 65 -7.43 -40.56 -7.77
C MET A 65 -6.93 -41.91 -8.31
N MET A 66 -5.59 -41.99 -8.50
CA MET A 66 -4.92 -43.27 -8.66
C MET A 66 -4.68 -43.94 -7.30
N PRO A 67 -4.71 -45.30 -7.21
CA PRO A 67 -4.67 -46.04 -5.92
C PRO A 67 -3.31 -46.00 -5.19
N ASP A 68 -2.29 -45.45 -5.76
CA ASP A 68 -0.92 -45.40 -5.19
C ASP A 68 -0.50 -43.98 -4.85
N GLY A 69 -0.97 -43.46 -3.77
CA GLY A 69 -0.47 -42.41 -2.88
C GLY A 69 0.58 -41.37 -3.30
N HIS A 70 0.94 -41.26 -4.57
CA HIS A 70 1.76 -40.22 -5.11
C HIS A 70 0.90 -39.14 -5.78
N GLN A 71 0.77 -37.99 -5.11
CA GLN A 71 0.29 -36.76 -5.73
C GLN A 71 1.33 -36.30 -6.76
N THR A 72 1.14 -36.72 -8.01
CA THR A 72 1.70 -35.96 -9.12
C THR A 72 0.81 -34.76 -9.30
N THR A 73 1.24 -33.61 -8.82
CA THR A 73 0.74 -32.33 -9.30
C THR A 73 1.12 -32.27 -10.77
N ASP A 74 0.22 -32.72 -11.65
CA ASP A 74 0.32 -32.41 -13.06
C ASP A 74 0.26 -30.90 -13.19
N ASP A 75 1.43 -30.36 -13.38
CA ASP A 75 1.71 -28.98 -13.68
C ASP A 75 1.01 -28.64 -15.01
N VAL A 76 -0.25 -28.20 -14.91
CA VAL A 76 -0.96 -27.64 -16.07
C VAL A 76 -0.25 -26.34 -16.35
N SER A 77 0.84 -26.42 -17.13
CA SER A 77 1.60 -25.27 -17.54
C SER A 77 0.65 -24.35 -18.32
N LEU A 78 0.18 -23.31 -17.66
CA LEU A 78 -0.48 -22.19 -18.32
C LEU A 78 0.45 -21.71 -19.44
N PRO A 79 -0.06 -21.45 -20.66
CA PRO A 79 0.78 -20.96 -21.74
C PRO A 79 1.47 -19.70 -21.28
N ARG A 80 2.81 -19.70 -21.32
CA ARG A 80 3.61 -18.54 -20.90
C ARG A 80 3.29 -17.35 -21.79
N PRO A 81 2.97 -16.19 -21.22
CA PRO A 81 2.70 -14.99 -21.99
C PRO A 81 3.92 -14.60 -22.85
N GLU A 82 3.70 -14.37 -24.13
CA GLU A 82 4.72 -13.89 -25.07
C GLU A 82 4.66 -12.37 -25.21
N PHE A 83 3.43 -11.81 -25.12
CA PHE A 83 3.20 -10.38 -25.21
C PHE A 83 2.37 -9.90 -24.03
N ALA A 84 2.68 -8.69 -23.56
CA ALA A 84 1.96 -7.97 -22.53
C ALA A 84 1.68 -6.53 -23.01
N TYR A 85 0.42 -6.22 -23.23
CA TYR A 85 -0.01 -4.91 -23.70
C TYR A 85 -0.51 -4.10 -22.50
N PRO A 86 0.10 -2.96 -22.16
CA PRO A 86 -0.41 -2.09 -21.09
C PRO A 86 -1.79 -1.54 -21.47
N THR A 87 -2.69 -1.50 -20.51
CA THR A 87 -3.99 -0.83 -20.63
C THR A 87 -3.85 0.64 -20.24
N GLU A 88 -4.89 1.45 -20.49
CA GLU A 88 -4.94 2.85 -20.02
C GLU A 88 -4.70 2.96 -18.50
N ARG A 89 -5.18 1.98 -17.73
CA ARG A 89 -4.96 1.94 -16.27
C ARG A 89 -3.50 1.77 -15.89
N ALA A 90 -2.69 1.13 -16.73
CA ALA A 90 -1.26 0.96 -16.47
C ALA A 90 -0.47 2.25 -16.62
N GLU A 91 -0.99 3.25 -17.33
CA GLU A 91 -0.33 4.55 -17.49
C GLU A 91 -0.17 5.25 -16.14
N PHE A 92 -1.19 5.16 -15.26
CA PHE A 92 -1.12 5.71 -13.91
C PHE A 92 -0.04 5.10 -13.03
N MET A 93 0.41 3.85 -13.33
CA MET A 93 1.53 3.25 -12.60
C MET A 93 2.83 4.02 -12.80
N SER A 94 2.99 4.73 -13.90
CA SER A 94 4.18 5.51 -14.21
C SER A 94 4.29 6.81 -13.40
N GLU A 95 3.17 7.30 -12.87
CA GLU A 95 3.13 8.48 -12.00
C GLU A 95 3.65 8.17 -10.59
N LEU A 96 3.46 6.93 -10.12
CA LEU A 96 3.86 6.50 -8.78
C LEU A 96 5.31 5.97 -8.79
N ARG A 97 6.26 6.81 -8.38
CA ARG A 97 7.70 6.51 -8.41
C ARG A 97 8.30 6.31 -7.03
N ALA A 98 7.71 6.94 -6.02
CA ALA A 98 8.19 6.91 -4.66
C ALA A 98 7.84 5.62 -3.92
N ILE A 99 6.83 4.89 -4.38
CA ILE A 99 6.28 3.71 -3.73
C ILE A 99 6.08 2.56 -4.74
N ASN A 100 5.67 1.39 -4.24
CA ASN A 100 5.22 0.30 -5.12
C ASN A 100 3.97 0.75 -5.89
N PRO A 101 4.00 0.85 -7.24
CA PRO A 101 2.90 1.42 -8.02
C PRO A 101 1.60 0.64 -7.88
N LEU A 102 1.67 -0.69 -7.76
CA LEU A 102 0.48 -1.52 -7.60
C LEU A 102 -0.23 -1.23 -6.28
N TYR A 103 0.53 -1.08 -5.18
CA TYR A 103 -0.03 -0.69 -3.90
C TYR A 103 -0.58 0.74 -3.92
N GLY A 104 0.11 1.66 -4.60
CA GLY A 104 -0.37 3.03 -4.77
C GLY A 104 -1.71 3.11 -5.50
N LEU A 105 -1.87 2.40 -6.62
CA LEU A 105 -3.14 2.35 -7.34
C LEU A 105 -4.24 1.62 -6.55
N PHE A 106 -3.88 0.57 -5.80
CA PHE A 106 -4.80 -0.05 -4.85
C PHE A 106 -5.31 0.98 -3.83
N MET A 107 -4.41 1.78 -3.22
CA MET A 107 -4.82 2.83 -2.28
C MET A 107 -5.74 3.86 -2.93
N VAL A 108 -5.41 4.35 -4.13
CA VAL A 108 -6.26 5.29 -4.87
C VAL A 108 -7.68 4.75 -5.03
N ASN A 109 -7.86 3.49 -5.37
CA ASN A 109 -9.17 2.87 -5.50
C ASN A 109 -9.94 2.80 -4.16
N GLN A 110 -9.25 2.83 -3.02
CA GLN A 110 -9.89 2.83 -1.71
C GLN A 110 -10.23 4.24 -1.21
N LEU A 111 -9.42 5.25 -1.55
CA LEU A 111 -9.46 6.58 -0.94
C LEU A 111 -10.63 7.48 -1.36
N GLY A 112 -11.55 7.01 -2.23
CA GLY A 112 -12.65 7.83 -2.74
C GLY A 112 -13.53 8.48 -1.68
N ILE A 113 -13.75 7.82 -0.54
CA ILE A 113 -14.56 8.32 0.58
C ILE A 113 -13.73 8.71 1.82
N ALA A 114 -12.40 8.66 1.70
CA ALA A 114 -11.50 9.00 2.81
C ALA A 114 -11.63 10.47 3.20
N ASP A 115 -11.63 10.75 4.50
CA ASP A 115 -11.42 12.09 5.01
C ASP A 115 -9.93 12.48 4.97
N ARG A 116 -9.64 13.74 5.38
CA ARG A 116 -8.29 14.30 5.34
C ARG A 116 -7.30 13.51 6.20
N GLU A 117 -7.70 13.13 7.39
CA GLU A 117 -6.88 12.37 8.32
C GLU A 117 -6.58 10.97 7.78
N GLU A 118 -7.54 10.34 7.14
CA GLU A 118 -7.41 8.99 6.59
C GLU A 118 -6.46 8.94 5.41
N TRP A 119 -6.58 9.85 4.43
CA TRP A 119 -5.65 9.81 3.31
C TRP A 119 -4.23 10.25 3.71
N ILE A 120 -4.07 11.18 4.68
CA ILE A 120 -2.75 11.49 5.26
C ILE A 120 -2.13 10.24 5.90
N GLN A 121 -2.89 9.50 6.72
CA GLN A 121 -2.42 8.25 7.33
C GLN A 121 -2.04 7.21 6.27
N ALA A 122 -2.87 7.05 5.22
CA ALA A 122 -2.61 6.10 4.15
C ALA A 122 -1.29 6.44 3.42
N PHE A 123 -1.07 7.69 3.04
CA PHE A 123 0.15 8.13 2.37
C PHE A 123 1.37 8.05 3.28
N GLU A 124 1.23 8.46 4.55
CA GLU A 124 2.31 8.39 5.51
C GLU A 124 2.74 6.94 5.78
N SER A 125 1.80 6.00 5.71
CA SER A 125 2.04 4.59 5.98
C SER A 125 3.03 3.92 5.03
N VAL A 126 3.15 4.40 3.80
CA VAL A 126 4.07 3.83 2.78
C VAL A 126 5.46 4.46 2.81
N LEU A 127 5.63 5.53 3.57
CA LEU A 127 6.93 6.17 3.73
C LEU A 127 7.75 5.45 4.80
N GLU A 128 9.00 5.16 4.46
CA GLU A 128 9.92 4.52 5.41
C GLU A 128 10.16 5.41 6.64
N MET A 129 9.95 4.84 7.83
CA MET A 129 10.27 5.47 9.09
C MET A 129 11.12 4.54 9.96
N PRO A 130 12.28 4.98 10.46
CA PRO A 130 13.09 4.16 11.32
C PRO A 130 12.37 3.80 12.63
N MET A 131 12.52 2.56 13.08
CA MET A 131 11.92 2.05 14.32
C MET A 131 12.26 2.88 15.57
N SER A 132 13.40 3.59 15.55
CA SER A 132 13.82 4.45 16.66
C SER A 132 12.94 5.69 16.87
N VAL A 133 12.18 6.09 15.85
CA VAL A 133 11.27 7.25 15.89
C VAL A 133 9.84 6.81 16.21
N GLY A 134 9.45 5.62 15.77
CA GLY A 134 8.10 5.10 15.84
C GLY A 134 7.35 5.27 17.17
N PRO A 135 7.97 5.07 18.36
CA PRO A 135 7.27 5.26 19.62
C PRO A 135 6.73 6.67 19.87
N GLY A 136 7.38 7.71 19.30
CA GLY A 136 6.99 9.12 19.49
C GLY A 136 5.97 9.64 18.48
N ILE A 137 5.67 8.88 17.42
CA ILE A 137 4.84 9.29 16.29
C ILE A 137 3.81 8.24 15.90
N ARG A 138 3.36 7.43 16.86
CA ARG A 138 2.34 6.40 16.62
C ARG A 138 1.00 7.03 16.30
N VAL A 139 0.23 6.35 15.44
CA VAL A 139 -1.18 6.68 15.25
C VAL A 139 -1.88 6.72 16.61
N PRO A 140 -2.62 7.80 16.93
CA PRO A 140 -3.41 7.90 18.14
C PRO A 140 -4.42 6.74 18.25
N LYS A 141 -4.89 6.48 19.46
CA LYS A 141 -5.94 5.48 19.67
C LYS A 141 -7.29 5.98 19.15
N HIS A 142 -8.23 5.06 18.95
CA HIS A 142 -9.58 5.38 18.44
C HIS A 142 -10.38 6.34 19.34
N ASP A 143 -10.05 6.44 20.62
CA ASP A 143 -10.65 7.43 21.55
C ASP A 143 -10.08 8.85 21.37
N GLU A 144 -8.85 8.97 20.87
CA GLU A 144 -8.19 10.24 20.56
C GLU A 144 -8.37 10.65 19.08
N MET A 145 -8.43 9.66 18.19
CA MET A 145 -8.60 9.81 16.75
C MET A 145 -9.57 8.73 16.27
N PRO A 146 -10.87 9.01 16.25
CA PRO A 146 -11.87 8.04 15.80
C PRO A 146 -11.67 7.69 14.32
N PRO A 147 -12.02 6.45 13.92
CA PRO A 147 -11.93 6.04 12.52
C PRO A 147 -12.88 6.88 11.65
N GLY A 148 -12.42 7.27 10.46
CA GLY A 148 -13.19 8.04 9.49
C GLY A 148 -14.06 7.15 8.59
N ASN A 149 -14.65 7.78 7.55
CA ASN A 149 -15.60 7.13 6.66
C ASN A 149 -14.98 5.97 5.87
N LEU A 150 -13.75 6.11 5.42
CA LEU A 150 -13.05 5.04 4.70
C LEU A 150 -12.94 3.78 5.55
N GLN A 151 -12.56 3.93 6.82
CA GLN A 151 -12.41 2.79 7.71
C GLN A 151 -13.76 2.14 8.02
N VAL A 152 -14.75 2.94 8.43
CA VAL A 152 -16.03 2.43 8.93
C VAL A 152 -16.92 1.91 7.80
N GLU A 153 -17.07 2.67 6.70
CA GLU A 153 -18.06 2.37 5.66
C GLU A 153 -17.50 1.45 4.55
N ARG A 154 -16.18 1.31 4.43
CA ARG A 154 -15.58 0.52 3.36
C ARG A 154 -14.67 -0.60 3.87
N LEU A 155 -13.60 -0.25 4.59
CA LEU A 155 -12.57 -1.25 4.93
C LEU A 155 -13.08 -2.27 5.96
N ASP A 156 -13.78 -1.82 6.99
CA ASP A 156 -14.27 -2.72 8.05
C ASP A 156 -15.32 -3.69 7.49
N GLU A 157 -16.21 -3.21 6.63
CA GLU A 157 -17.20 -4.07 5.96
C GLU A 157 -16.54 -5.11 5.05
N GLN A 158 -15.55 -4.68 4.23
CA GLN A 158 -14.81 -5.60 3.35
C GLN A 158 -14.02 -6.64 4.14
N LEU A 159 -13.28 -6.22 5.17
CA LEU A 159 -12.47 -7.12 6.00
C LEU A 159 -13.31 -8.15 6.74
N LEU A 160 -14.47 -7.75 7.28
CA LEU A 160 -15.43 -8.68 7.91
C LEU A 160 -16.03 -9.65 6.89
N GLY A 161 -16.50 -9.13 5.74
CA GLY A 161 -17.12 -9.92 4.68
C GLY A 161 -16.18 -10.97 4.10
N LEU A 162 -14.88 -10.68 4.02
CA LEU A 162 -13.84 -11.57 3.54
C LEU A 162 -13.24 -12.47 4.65
N GLY A 163 -13.63 -12.27 5.92
CA GLY A 163 -13.07 -13.00 7.05
C GLY A 163 -11.61 -12.65 7.35
N LEU A 164 -11.14 -11.48 6.92
CA LEU A 164 -9.76 -11.00 7.10
C LEU A 164 -9.54 -10.31 8.45
N ALA A 165 -10.61 -9.92 9.14
CA ALA A 165 -10.56 -9.36 10.47
C ALA A 165 -11.78 -9.75 11.29
N THR A 166 -11.66 -9.71 12.61
CA THR A 166 -12.76 -9.90 13.55
C THR A 166 -13.31 -8.54 13.99
N GLN A 167 -14.55 -8.51 14.49
CA GLN A 167 -15.15 -7.29 15.04
C GLN A 167 -14.31 -6.69 16.16
N GLU A 168 -13.69 -7.52 17.01
CA GLU A 168 -12.83 -7.07 18.09
C GLU A 168 -11.54 -6.39 17.61
N GLU A 169 -10.97 -6.88 16.49
CA GLU A 169 -9.79 -6.25 15.85
C GLU A 169 -10.12 -4.92 15.18
N LEU A 170 -11.37 -4.69 14.79
CA LEU A 170 -11.78 -3.44 14.11
C LEU A 170 -12.20 -2.34 15.08
N VAL A 171 -12.97 -2.70 16.12
CA VAL A 171 -13.60 -1.71 17.01
C VAL A 171 -13.02 -1.77 18.44
N GLY A 172 -12.31 -2.85 18.78
CA GLY A 172 -11.89 -3.13 20.16
C GLY A 172 -12.98 -3.81 20.98
N LYS A 173 -12.62 -4.27 22.18
CA LYS A 173 -13.60 -4.84 23.10
C LYS A 173 -14.51 -3.74 23.63
N GLN A 174 -15.82 -3.87 23.44
CA GLN A 174 -16.79 -3.06 24.15
C GLN A 174 -16.66 -3.36 25.67
N LYS A 175 -16.47 -2.32 26.47
CA LYS A 175 -16.53 -2.46 27.94
C LYS A 175 -17.99 -2.70 28.31
N ASP A 176 -18.34 -3.94 28.61
CA ASP A 176 -19.58 -4.21 29.32
C ASP A 176 -19.42 -3.66 30.75
N ASP A 177 -20.28 -2.69 31.12
CA ASP A 177 -20.26 -2.01 32.41
C ASP A 177 -20.48 -2.93 33.65
N ASP A 178 -20.77 -4.22 33.40
CA ASP A 178 -21.07 -5.20 34.47
C ASP A 178 -19.85 -6.07 34.89
N ASP A 179 -18.71 -5.95 34.22
CA ASP A 179 -17.56 -6.85 34.44
C ASP A 179 -16.47 -6.31 35.40
N ASP A 180 -16.70 -5.17 36.06
CA ASP A 180 -15.76 -4.57 37.03
C ASP A 180 -15.55 -5.43 38.30
N LYS A 181 -16.25 -6.55 38.47
CA LYS A 181 -16.22 -7.39 39.69
C LYS A 181 -15.47 -8.73 39.58
N LYS A 182 -14.98 -9.09 38.37
CA LYS A 182 -14.22 -10.35 38.18
C LYS A 182 -12.98 -10.14 37.31
N ARG A 183 -12.11 -9.21 37.67
CA ARG A 183 -10.76 -9.17 37.14
C ARG A 183 -10.00 -10.39 37.65
N SER A 184 -10.07 -11.47 36.89
CA SER A 184 -9.15 -12.60 36.98
C SER A 184 -7.75 -12.10 36.63
N LEU A 185 -6.78 -12.42 37.48
CA LEU A 185 -5.34 -12.13 37.36
C LEU A 185 -4.66 -12.89 36.22
N PHE A 186 -5.41 -13.49 35.31
CA PHE A 186 -4.90 -14.28 34.21
C PHE A 186 -5.23 -13.58 32.86
N GLU A 187 -4.16 -13.05 32.24
CA GLU A 187 -4.03 -12.72 30.83
C GLU A 187 -5.31 -12.22 30.13
N GLU A 188 -5.58 -10.92 30.26
CA GLU A 188 -6.37 -10.21 29.26
C GLU A 188 -5.57 -10.28 27.94
N GLU A 189 -5.99 -11.16 27.02
CA GLU A 189 -5.55 -11.07 25.62
C GLU A 189 -5.82 -9.64 25.15
N ARG A 190 -4.75 -8.87 25.00
CA ARG A 190 -4.85 -7.50 24.47
C ARG A 190 -5.18 -7.62 23.00
N VAL A 191 -6.44 -7.49 22.66
CA VAL A 191 -6.85 -7.36 21.28
C VAL A 191 -6.28 -6.04 20.75
N PHE A 192 -5.40 -6.14 19.77
CA PHE A 192 -4.89 -4.97 19.08
C PHE A 192 -5.93 -4.53 18.07
N VAL A 193 -6.37 -3.28 18.18
CA VAL A 193 -7.23 -2.66 17.18
C VAL A 193 -6.39 -2.31 15.97
N LEU A 194 -6.85 -2.73 14.80
CA LEU A 194 -6.15 -2.51 13.55
C LEU A 194 -6.15 -1.02 13.17
N THR A 195 -4.98 -0.51 12.86
CA THR A 195 -4.82 0.81 12.27
C THR A 195 -5.26 0.82 10.81
N LEU A 196 -5.50 2.01 10.23
CA LEU A 196 -5.84 2.17 8.81
C LEU A 196 -4.82 1.46 7.90
N SER A 197 -3.53 1.63 8.17
CA SER A 197 -2.46 1.01 7.39
C SER A 197 -2.48 -0.52 7.45
N GLU A 198 -2.84 -1.11 8.58
CA GLU A 198 -2.97 -2.57 8.74
C GLU A 198 -4.23 -3.09 8.04
N LYS A 199 -5.34 -2.34 8.08
CA LYS A 199 -6.57 -2.65 7.34
C LYS A 199 -6.33 -2.67 5.84
N LEU A 200 -5.73 -1.59 5.30
CA LEU A 200 -5.35 -1.51 3.88
C LEU A 200 -4.38 -2.62 3.48
N ARG A 201 -3.40 -2.92 4.33
CA ARG A 201 -2.42 -3.96 4.05
C ARG A 201 -3.04 -5.36 4.01
N ARG A 202 -3.92 -5.72 4.94
CA ARG A 202 -4.60 -7.01 4.92
C ARG A 202 -5.45 -7.20 3.66
N LEU A 203 -6.16 -6.15 3.24
CA LEU A 203 -6.96 -6.18 2.02
C LEU A 203 -6.08 -6.31 0.78
N PHE A 204 -4.98 -5.56 0.71
CA PHE A 204 -4.02 -5.66 -0.38
C PHE A 204 -3.39 -7.06 -0.48
N ASP A 205 -2.96 -7.64 0.63
CA ASP A 205 -2.36 -8.98 0.65
C ASP A 205 -3.35 -10.06 0.21
N TYR A 206 -4.64 -9.85 0.45
CA TYR A 206 -5.70 -10.74 -0.03
C TYR A 206 -5.90 -10.59 -1.55
N GLU A 207 -5.93 -9.37 -2.07
CA GLU A 207 -6.11 -9.11 -3.51
C GLU A 207 -4.85 -9.48 -4.33
N PHE A 208 -3.67 -9.31 -3.74
CA PHE A 208 -2.36 -9.48 -4.40
C PHE A 208 -1.44 -10.42 -3.61
N PRO A 209 -1.78 -11.69 -3.46
CA PRO A 209 -1.08 -12.62 -2.57
C PRO A 209 0.39 -12.87 -2.97
N ASN A 210 0.79 -12.57 -4.21
CA ASN A 210 2.15 -12.77 -4.72
C ASN A 210 3.03 -11.50 -4.65
N VAL A 211 2.55 -10.41 -4.04
CA VAL A 211 3.28 -9.16 -3.88
C VAL A 211 3.77 -9.00 -2.45
N HIS A 212 5.06 -9.27 -2.21
CA HIS A 212 5.63 -9.34 -0.85
C HIS A 212 6.56 -8.17 -0.50
N ASP A 213 6.85 -7.27 -1.43
CA ASP A 213 7.81 -6.17 -1.29
C ASP A 213 7.21 -4.88 -0.72
N VAL A 214 5.90 -4.85 -0.50
CA VAL A 214 5.22 -3.71 0.13
C VAL A 214 5.45 -3.73 1.64
N ARG A 215 5.84 -2.59 2.20
CA ARG A 215 5.96 -2.38 3.64
C ARG A 215 5.13 -1.19 4.05
N THR A 216 4.40 -1.33 5.13
CA THR A 216 3.58 -0.25 5.69
C THR A 216 3.94 -0.02 7.15
N ASN A 217 3.78 1.22 7.60
CA ASN A 217 4.03 1.65 8.97
C ASN A 217 2.79 2.35 9.53
N SER A 218 2.49 2.15 10.80
CA SER A 218 1.40 2.85 11.48
C SER A 218 1.98 4.06 12.21
N VAL A 219 2.13 5.18 11.50
CA VAL A 219 2.69 6.43 12.01
C VAL A 219 1.76 7.61 11.75
N TRP A 220 1.82 8.63 12.60
CA TRP A 220 1.04 9.86 12.54
C TRP A 220 1.93 11.06 12.87
N CYS A 221 2.90 11.31 12.01
CA CYS A 221 3.88 12.38 12.16
C CYS A 221 3.43 13.64 11.43
N VAL A 222 3.01 13.49 10.19
CA VAL A 222 2.62 14.59 9.31
C VAL A 222 1.34 15.26 9.80
N GLY A 223 0.33 14.48 10.18
CA GLY A 223 -0.90 15.05 10.73
C GLY A 223 -0.64 15.90 11.97
N GLU A 224 0.13 15.39 12.95
CA GLU A 224 0.53 16.18 14.11
C GLU A 224 1.36 17.41 13.74
N LEU A 225 2.28 17.28 12.77
CA LEU A 225 3.10 18.41 12.31
C LEU A 225 2.24 19.54 11.73
N LEU A 226 1.21 19.20 10.97
CA LEU A 226 0.22 20.15 10.45
C LEU A 226 -0.57 20.83 11.57
N GLU A 227 -1.01 20.10 12.60
CA GLU A 227 -1.70 20.63 13.76
C GLU A 227 -0.83 21.62 14.55
N PHE A 228 0.45 21.31 14.73
CA PHE A 228 1.41 22.21 15.39
C PHE A 228 1.74 23.44 14.54
N GLY A 229 1.67 23.35 13.23
CA GLY A 229 1.97 24.40 12.28
C GLY A 229 3.42 24.90 12.30
N HIS A 230 4.30 24.31 13.14
CA HIS A 230 5.70 24.69 13.30
C HIS A 230 6.58 23.51 13.64
N PHE A 231 7.60 23.27 12.86
CA PHE A 231 8.50 22.14 13.02
C PHE A 231 9.17 22.08 14.41
N ASN A 232 9.81 23.16 14.85
CA ASN A 232 10.54 23.17 16.12
C ASN A 232 9.64 23.01 17.33
N LYS A 233 8.41 23.53 17.28
CA LYS A 233 7.42 23.31 18.36
C LYS A 233 7.05 21.84 18.46
N TYR A 234 6.76 21.22 17.32
CA TYR A 234 6.44 19.80 17.24
C TYR A 234 7.57 18.91 17.78
N VAL A 235 8.79 19.07 17.23
CA VAL A 235 9.97 18.29 17.63
C VAL A 235 10.26 18.45 19.14
N THR A 236 10.07 19.66 19.68
CA THR A 236 10.28 19.92 21.11
C THR A 236 9.21 19.26 21.98
N ALA A 237 7.94 19.41 21.61
CA ALA A 237 6.80 18.84 22.34
C ALA A 237 6.87 17.30 22.40
N LYS A 238 7.25 16.67 21.28
CA LYS A 238 7.41 15.22 21.16
C LYS A 238 8.76 14.69 21.65
N LYS A 239 9.68 15.55 22.06
CA LYS A 239 11.06 15.19 22.50
C LYS A 239 11.87 14.46 21.42
N LEU A 240 11.69 14.86 20.16
CA LEU A 240 12.30 14.25 18.97
C LEU A 240 13.53 15.03 18.45
N GLN A 241 14.20 15.85 19.28
CA GLN A 241 15.35 16.68 18.85
C GLN A 241 16.50 15.86 18.25
N LYS A 242 16.70 14.62 18.73
CA LYS A 242 17.76 13.74 18.18
C LYS A 242 17.38 13.15 16.82
N GLN A 243 16.11 13.16 16.47
CA GLN A 243 15.53 12.59 15.26
C GLN A 243 15.02 13.67 14.27
N GLU A 244 15.25 14.96 14.55
CA GLU A 244 14.70 16.06 13.76
C GLU A 244 15.00 15.94 12.26
N GLY A 245 16.23 15.55 11.88
CA GLY A 245 16.59 15.34 10.49
C GLY A 245 15.85 14.15 9.81
N MET A 246 15.34 13.19 10.58
CA MET A 246 14.49 12.12 10.05
C MET A 246 13.06 12.61 9.84
N ILE A 247 12.53 13.35 10.81
CA ILE A 247 11.20 13.97 10.72
C ILE A 247 11.15 14.96 9.54
N PHE A 248 12.17 15.81 9.38
CA PHE A 248 12.27 16.73 8.27
C PHE A 248 12.26 16.03 6.90
N ARG A 249 13.07 14.98 6.74
CA ARG A 249 13.07 14.18 5.51
C ARG A 249 11.76 13.46 5.26
N HIS A 250 11.09 13.00 6.31
CA HIS A 250 9.78 12.36 6.20
C HIS A 250 8.73 13.36 5.70
N ALA A 251 8.67 14.56 6.27
CA ALA A 251 7.78 15.63 5.82
C ALA A 251 8.04 16.00 4.35
N LEU A 252 9.31 16.14 3.93
CA LEU A 252 9.65 16.41 2.52
C LEU A 252 9.23 15.26 1.59
N ARG A 253 9.45 14.01 1.98
CA ARG A 253 8.99 12.86 1.19
C ARG A 253 7.48 12.83 1.06
N MET A 254 6.76 13.23 2.11
CA MET A 254 5.30 13.34 2.07
C MET A 254 4.85 14.38 1.05
N VAL A 255 5.49 15.55 0.99
CA VAL A 255 5.19 16.57 -0.04
C VAL A 255 5.35 16.00 -1.45
N LEU A 256 6.44 15.26 -1.71
CA LEU A 256 6.68 14.64 -3.01
C LEU A 256 5.67 13.54 -3.33
N LEU A 257 5.29 12.74 -2.33
CA LEU A 257 4.30 11.69 -2.50
C LEU A 257 2.91 12.25 -2.78
N ILE A 258 2.53 13.32 -2.09
CA ILE A 258 1.28 14.04 -2.33
C ILE A 258 1.20 14.51 -3.78
N ASP A 259 2.28 15.07 -4.34
CA ASP A 259 2.34 15.50 -5.73
C ASP A 259 2.10 14.36 -6.74
N GLU A 260 2.63 13.16 -6.46
CA GLU A 260 2.35 11.96 -7.27
C GLU A 260 0.86 11.55 -7.20
N PHE A 261 0.26 11.54 -6.01
CA PHE A 261 -1.13 11.17 -5.83
C PHE A 261 -2.13 12.23 -6.29
N ALA A 262 -1.76 13.51 -6.32
CA ALA A 262 -2.62 14.58 -6.83
C ALA A 262 -2.94 14.42 -8.34
N ARG A 263 -2.10 13.70 -9.07
CA ARG A 263 -2.29 13.41 -10.50
C ARG A 263 -3.18 12.20 -10.76
N ILE A 264 -3.52 11.44 -9.73
CA ILE A 264 -4.31 10.22 -9.84
C ILE A 264 -5.54 10.35 -8.93
N CYS A 265 -6.68 10.69 -9.54
CA CYS A 265 -7.91 10.89 -8.79
C CYS A 265 -8.58 9.57 -8.46
N PRO A 266 -9.04 9.36 -7.21
CA PRO A 266 -9.93 8.25 -6.86
C PRO A 266 -11.23 8.28 -7.68
N PRO A 267 -11.81 7.12 -8.04
CA PRO A 267 -12.98 7.05 -8.93
C PRO A 267 -14.22 7.81 -8.45
N GLU A 268 -14.39 8.00 -7.13
CA GLU A 268 -15.56 8.66 -6.54
C GLU A 268 -15.34 10.15 -6.25
N ARG A 269 -14.17 10.72 -6.61
CA ARG A 269 -13.82 12.12 -6.36
C ARG A 269 -13.84 12.94 -7.64
N ASP A 270 -14.06 14.24 -7.49
CA ASP A 270 -13.77 15.20 -8.53
C ASP A 270 -12.26 15.45 -8.63
N PRO A 271 -11.65 15.38 -9.84
CA PRO A 271 -10.20 15.52 -10.00
C PRO A 271 -9.64 16.86 -9.52
N ASP A 272 -10.34 17.95 -9.77
CA ASP A 272 -9.88 19.28 -9.41
C ASP A 272 -9.95 19.48 -7.87
N GLU A 273 -11.07 19.06 -7.25
CA GLU A 273 -11.25 19.11 -5.80
C GLU A 273 -10.21 18.21 -5.08
N TRP A 274 -9.95 17.01 -5.61
CA TRP A 274 -8.96 16.11 -5.08
C TRP A 274 -7.55 16.71 -5.12
N ALA A 275 -7.15 17.26 -6.26
CA ALA A 275 -5.85 17.87 -6.43
C ALA A 275 -5.69 19.11 -5.51
N ASP A 276 -6.71 19.98 -5.43
CA ASP A 276 -6.69 21.17 -4.58
C ASP A 276 -6.54 20.80 -3.09
N GLU A 277 -7.27 19.78 -2.61
CA GLU A 277 -7.17 19.30 -1.23
C GLU A 277 -5.75 18.79 -0.90
N LEU A 278 -5.15 18.04 -1.82
CA LEU A 278 -3.81 17.51 -1.64
C LEU A 278 -2.74 18.61 -1.69
N TYR A 279 -2.84 19.52 -2.65
CA TYR A 279 -1.88 20.61 -2.77
C TYR A 279 -1.94 21.60 -1.59
N ASP A 280 -3.13 21.83 -0.99
CA ASP A 280 -3.24 22.62 0.24
C ASP A 280 -2.39 22.04 1.37
N VAL A 281 -2.40 20.72 1.55
CA VAL A 281 -1.55 20.04 2.54
C VAL A 281 -0.07 20.07 2.16
N ALA A 282 0.26 19.88 0.88
CA ALA A 282 1.63 19.93 0.40
C ALA A 282 2.26 21.32 0.60
N ASP A 283 1.51 22.38 0.34
CA ASP A 283 1.94 23.74 0.55
C ASP A 283 2.17 24.06 2.03
N GLN A 284 1.24 23.68 2.92
CA GLN A 284 1.39 23.82 4.37
C GLN A 284 2.66 23.10 4.87
N LEU A 285 2.89 21.86 4.43
CA LEU A 285 4.08 21.10 4.81
C LEU A 285 5.36 21.71 4.25
N SER A 286 5.31 22.19 3.00
CA SER A 286 6.44 22.87 2.36
C SER A 286 6.84 24.11 3.12
N ASP A 287 5.88 24.91 3.59
CA ASP A 287 6.16 26.11 4.36
C ASP A 287 6.76 25.77 5.74
N ILE A 288 6.25 24.76 6.43
CA ILE A 288 6.83 24.25 7.67
C ILE A 288 8.28 23.76 7.44
N CYS A 289 8.55 23.08 6.32
CA CYS A 289 9.90 22.61 5.97
C CYS A 289 10.84 23.78 5.61
N LYS A 290 10.36 24.82 4.92
CA LYS A 290 11.15 26.02 4.60
C LYS A 290 11.58 26.81 5.84
N GLU A 291 10.82 26.76 6.93
CA GLU A 291 11.23 27.34 8.22
C GLU A 291 12.48 26.66 8.79
N VAL A 292 12.70 25.39 8.50
CA VAL A 292 13.84 24.60 8.98
C VAL A 292 15.06 24.78 8.08
N ASP A 293 14.89 24.47 6.79
CA ASP A 293 15.92 24.56 5.77
C ASP A 293 15.30 24.89 4.41
N ARG A 294 15.27 26.18 4.12
CA ARG A 294 14.70 26.72 2.89
C ARG A 294 15.43 26.22 1.65
N GLN A 295 16.76 26.21 1.68
CA GLN A 295 17.57 25.81 0.53
C GLN A 295 17.36 24.37 0.14
N THR A 296 17.39 23.47 1.13
CA THR A 296 17.18 22.04 0.90
C THR A 296 15.76 21.78 0.41
N THR A 297 14.76 22.43 0.99
CA THR A 297 13.35 22.27 0.60
C THR A 297 13.14 22.73 -0.85
N GLU A 298 13.53 23.95 -1.20
CA GLU A 298 13.37 24.48 -2.57
C GLU A 298 14.12 23.62 -3.60
N LYS A 299 15.35 23.19 -3.29
CA LYS A 299 16.13 22.32 -4.17
C LYS A 299 15.45 20.98 -4.42
N MET A 300 14.92 20.31 -3.39
CA MET A 300 14.23 19.02 -3.55
C MET A 300 12.95 19.15 -4.39
N LEU A 301 12.18 20.21 -4.17
CA LEU A 301 10.96 20.47 -4.96
C LEU A 301 11.29 20.78 -6.43
N GLU A 302 12.37 21.55 -6.70
CA GLU A 302 12.83 21.79 -8.07
C GLU A 302 13.36 20.53 -8.76
N GLU A 303 14.10 19.68 -8.05
CA GLU A 303 14.58 18.40 -8.58
C GLU A 303 13.45 17.44 -8.91
N ALA A 304 12.39 17.43 -8.13
CA ALA A 304 11.19 16.64 -8.41
C ALA A 304 10.52 17.12 -9.70
N LYS A 305 10.30 18.41 -9.86
CA LYS A 305 9.71 19.00 -11.08
C LYS A 305 10.54 18.76 -12.35
N ARG A 306 11.88 18.70 -12.23
CA ARG A 306 12.76 18.40 -13.39
C ARG A 306 12.73 16.91 -13.83
N LYS A 307 12.34 16.02 -12.96
CA LYS A 307 12.21 14.57 -13.26
C LYS A 307 10.88 14.23 -13.90
N GLU A 308 9.98 15.19 -14.03
CA GLU A 308 8.76 15.02 -14.80
C GLU A 308 9.12 14.77 -16.26
N PRO A 309 8.51 13.78 -16.92
CA PRO A 309 8.67 13.63 -18.35
C PRO A 309 8.09 14.90 -18.99
N ASN A 310 8.90 15.62 -19.78
CA ASN A 310 8.36 16.61 -20.69
C ASN A 310 7.35 15.92 -21.59
N ASP A 311 6.13 16.42 -21.63
CA ASP A 311 5.06 16.04 -22.55
C ASP A 311 5.51 15.92 -24.01
#